data_ac6d6e60c3e33c9137e68449e0d6b52c
#
_entry.id   ac6d6e60c3e33c9137e68449e0d6b52c
#
_cell.length_a   1.000
_cell.length_b   1.000
_cell.length_c   1.000
_cell.angle_alpha   90.00
_cell.angle_beta   90.00
_cell.angle_gamma   90.00
#
_symmetry.space_group_name_H-M   'P 1'
#
loop_
_entity.id
_entity.type
_entity.pdbx_description
1 polymer ?
#
loop_
_entity_poly.entity_id
_entity_poly.type
_entity_poly.pdbx_seq_one_letter_code
_entity_poly.pdbx_strand_id
1 'polypeptide(L)'
;PGADDDGSGTVTLLETLRALGKAGWKPASDVEFHWYSAEEGGLLGSQAVVDDYVRRHIRVYAMMQQDMTAYVKSDTKERFGLVTDYVSPKLTQFLELLAKHYSDIPMVHTKLHYGASDHASWTRAGWPSAFVMEAPFEDCNLRMIHVCVFVSHVQTSLDRYDIPGFSFPHLLRFVKLSMA
;
A
#
# COMPACT_ATOMS: atom_id res chain seq x y z
N PRO A 1 -17.47 5.39 -4.23
CA PRO A 1 -16.51 4.43 -4.79
C PRO A 1 -15.09 4.83 -4.44
N GLY A 2 -14.17 3.87 -4.42
CA GLY A 2 -12.79 4.13 -4.10
C GLY A 2 -12.49 4.29 -2.61
N ALA A 3 -13.31 3.74 -1.73
CA ALA A 3 -13.11 3.91 -0.29
C ALA A 3 -11.98 3.03 0.24
N ASP A 4 -11.87 1.82 -0.27
CA ASP A 4 -10.79 0.90 0.04
C ASP A 4 -9.67 1.03 -0.99
N ASP A 5 -9.98 1.04 -2.25
CA ASP A 5 -9.06 1.16 -3.37
C ASP A 5 -9.19 2.55 -4.06
N ASP A 6 -8.35 3.57 -3.72
CA ASP A 6 -7.38 3.55 -2.62
C ASP A 6 -7.58 4.74 -1.68
N GLY A 7 -8.81 5.00 -1.28
CA GLY A 7 -9.13 5.95 -0.23
C GLY A 7 -8.53 5.54 1.11
N SER A 8 -8.46 4.23 1.38
CA SER A 8 -7.92 3.69 2.62
C SER A 8 -6.41 3.92 2.74
N GLY A 9 -5.63 3.67 1.69
CA GLY A 9 -4.19 3.97 1.66
C GLY A 9 -3.93 5.47 1.75
N THR A 10 -4.72 6.29 1.06
CA THR A 10 -4.65 7.76 1.17
C THR A 10 -4.81 8.22 2.62
N VAL A 11 -5.83 7.74 3.33
CA VAL A 11 -6.08 8.10 4.73
C VAL A 11 -4.99 7.55 5.64
N THR A 12 -4.47 6.35 5.37
CA THR A 12 -3.35 5.76 6.11
C THR A 12 -2.11 6.66 6.07
N LEU A 13 -1.74 7.15 4.89
CA LEU A 13 -0.60 8.07 4.75
C LEU A 13 -0.85 9.42 5.42
N LEU A 14 -2.04 10.00 5.26
CA LEU A 14 -2.40 11.28 5.91
C LEU A 14 -2.36 11.17 7.43
N GLU A 15 -2.89 10.09 8.00
CA GLU A 15 -2.89 9.87 9.44
C GLU A 15 -1.48 9.60 9.97
N THR A 16 -0.66 8.85 9.23
CA THR A 16 0.76 8.64 9.55
C THR A 16 1.49 9.99 9.60
N LEU A 17 1.37 10.82 8.57
CA LEU A 17 1.97 12.16 8.52
C LEU A 17 1.49 13.04 9.68
N ARG A 18 0.18 13.03 9.96
CA ARG A 18 -0.41 13.78 11.06
C ARG A 18 0.15 13.33 12.42
N ALA A 19 0.24 12.02 12.65
CA ALA A 19 0.71 11.46 13.91
C ALA A 19 2.21 11.76 14.13
N LEU A 20 3.04 11.59 13.12
CA LEU A 20 4.47 11.92 13.17
C LEU A 20 4.70 13.42 13.42
N GLY A 21 3.95 14.28 12.74
CA GLY A 21 4.01 15.73 12.94
C GLY A 21 3.58 16.13 14.36
N LYS A 22 2.50 15.53 14.88
CA LYS A 22 2.04 15.78 16.26
C LYS A 22 3.06 15.29 17.31
N ALA A 23 3.77 14.20 17.03
CA ALA A 23 4.84 13.70 17.88
C ALA A 23 6.13 14.54 17.82
N GLY A 24 6.21 15.51 16.91
CA GLY A 24 7.42 16.30 16.69
C GLY A 24 8.58 15.47 16.13
N TRP A 25 8.27 14.36 15.46
CA TRP A 25 9.28 13.48 14.89
C TRP A 25 10.09 14.20 13.80
N LYS A 26 11.41 13.99 13.85
CA LYS A 26 12.35 14.53 12.87
C LYS A 26 13.15 13.37 12.28
N PRO A 27 12.97 13.05 11.00
CA PRO A 27 13.72 11.98 10.36
C PRO A 27 15.20 12.35 10.19
N ALA A 28 16.06 11.35 10.21
CA ALA A 28 17.48 11.51 9.90
C ALA A 28 17.76 11.69 8.40
N SER A 29 16.84 11.24 7.55
CA SER A 29 16.85 11.43 6.10
C SER A 29 15.49 11.92 5.66
N ASP A 30 15.40 12.52 4.47
CA ASP A 30 14.15 13.00 3.92
C ASP A 30 13.15 11.84 3.76
N VAL A 31 11.92 12.10 4.17
CA VAL A 31 10.78 11.20 3.99
C VAL A 31 9.72 11.95 3.21
N GLU A 32 9.28 11.35 2.12
CA GLU A 32 8.26 11.90 1.25
C GLU A 32 7.01 11.02 1.28
N PHE A 33 5.85 11.66 1.34
CA PHE A 33 4.54 11.01 1.23
C PHE A 33 3.99 11.32 -0.15
N HIS A 34 3.69 10.30 -0.92
CA HIS A 34 3.25 10.43 -2.30
C HIS A 34 1.80 9.97 -2.47
N TRP A 35 1.04 10.70 -3.23
CA TRP A 35 -0.28 10.35 -3.74
C TRP A 35 -0.23 10.46 -5.26
N TYR A 36 -0.46 9.37 -5.94
CA TYR A 36 -0.34 9.31 -7.39
C TYR A 36 -1.71 9.40 -8.06
N SER A 37 -1.75 9.95 -9.24
CA SER A 37 -2.93 9.93 -10.09
C SER A 37 -2.83 8.84 -11.15
N ALA A 38 -3.99 8.35 -11.60
CA ALA A 38 -4.09 7.40 -12.70
C ALA A 38 -3.25 6.12 -12.49
N GLU A 39 -3.31 5.56 -11.29
CA GLU A 39 -2.76 4.24 -10.98
C GLU A 39 -3.43 3.20 -11.89
N GLU A 40 -4.76 3.16 -11.92
CA GLU A 40 -5.59 2.29 -12.75
C GLU A 40 -5.42 2.51 -14.26
N GLY A 41 -4.90 3.65 -14.65
CA GLY A 41 -4.52 3.96 -16.04
C GLY A 41 -3.19 3.36 -16.49
N GLY A 42 -2.53 2.58 -15.61
CA GLY A 42 -1.24 1.95 -15.85
C GLY A 42 -0.10 2.64 -15.11
N LEU A 43 -0.29 3.02 -13.86
CA LEU A 43 0.72 3.61 -12.98
C LEU A 43 1.27 4.95 -13.50
N LEU A 44 0.46 5.76 -14.17
CA LEU A 44 0.94 6.93 -14.91
C LEU A 44 1.58 7.97 -13.99
N GLY A 45 0.98 8.22 -12.83
CA GLY A 45 1.49 9.20 -11.87
C GLY A 45 2.81 8.78 -11.26
N SER A 46 2.94 7.55 -10.78
CA SER A 46 4.19 7.06 -10.20
C SER A 46 5.31 6.94 -11.23
N GLN A 47 5.01 6.55 -12.46
CA GLN A 47 6.00 6.55 -13.55
C GLN A 47 6.54 7.96 -13.81
N ALA A 48 5.67 8.97 -13.89
CA ALA A 48 6.09 10.34 -14.11
C ALA A 48 7.01 10.86 -13.00
N VAL A 49 6.71 10.53 -11.73
CA VAL A 49 7.58 10.90 -10.60
C VAL A 49 8.91 10.16 -10.66
N VAL A 50 8.89 8.86 -10.92
CA VAL A 50 10.10 8.03 -11.06
C VAL A 50 10.98 8.54 -12.17
N ASP A 51 10.43 8.89 -13.33
CA ASP A 51 11.19 9.44 -14.46
C ASP A 51 11.84 10.79 -14.10
N ASP A 52 11.16 11.63 -13.33
CA ASP A 52 11.73 12.88 -12.82
C ASP A 52 12.90 12.61 -11.86
N TYR A 53 12.76 11.67 -10.96
CA TYR A 53 13.80 11.28 -10.01
C TYR A 53 15.04 10.72 -10.70
N VAL A 54 14.85 9.87 -11.72
CA VAL A 54 15.95 9.34 -12.55
C VAL A 54 16.69 10.50 -13.24
N ARG A 55 15.97 11.41 -13.89
CA ARG A 55 16.57 12.58 -14.57
C ARG A 55 17.36 13.48 -13.61
N ARG A 56 16.88 13.64 -12.39
CA ARG A 56 17.50 14.50 -11.36
C ARG A 56 18.54 13.76 -10.52
N HIS A 57 18.80 12.49 -10.79
CA HIS A 57 19.74 11.64 -10.05
C HIS A 57 19.43 11.59 -8.53
N ILE A 58 18.15 11.61 -8.17
CA ILE A 58 17.73 11.49 -6.78
C ILE A 58 17.97 10.05 -6.31
N ARG A 59 18.53 9.90 -5.12
CA ARG A 59 18.74 8.60 -4.50
C ARG A 59 17.57 8.25 -3.61
N VAL A 60 16.92 7.11 -3.87
CA VAL A 60 15.84 6.58 -3.05
C VAL A 60 16.36 5.36 -2.28
N TYR A 61 16.26 5.40 -0.97
CA TYR A 61 16.67 4.29 -0.11
C TYR A 61 15.65 3.16 -0.10
N ALA A 62 14.37 3.51 -0.01
CA ALA A 62 13.26 2.56 0.02
C ALA A 62 11.97 3.28 -0.35
N MET A 63 11.02 2.52 -0.90
CA MET A 63 9.63 2.94 -1.12
C MET A 63 8.71 1.86 -0.52
N MET A 64 7.74 2.28 0.26
CA MET A 64 6.73 1.41 0.83
C MET A 64 5.37 1.80 0.29
N GLN A 65 4.73 0.88 -0.43
CA GLN A 65 3.37 1.03 -0.93
C GLN A 65 2.37 0.57 0.12
N GLN A 66 1.29 1.33 0.20
CA GLN A 66 0.08 0.96 0.93
C GLN A 66 -1.11 1.25 0.04
N ASP A 67 -1.78 0.21 -0.37
CA ASP A 67 -2.89 0.23 -1.30
C ASP A 67 -3.87 -0.85 -0.85
N MET A 68 -5.13 -0.48 -0.66
CA MET A 68 -6.13 -1.33 -0.02
C MET A 68 -5.72 -1.74 1.40
N THR A 69 -6.12 -0.94 2.39
CA THR A 69 -5.67 -1.10 3.78
C THR A 69 -6.80 -1.29 4.79
N ALA A 70 -8.06 -1.41 4.33
CA ALA A 70 -9.19 -1.33 5.25
C ALA A 70 -10.12 -2.55 5.26
N TYR A 71 -10.10 -3.42 4.27
CA TYR A 71 -11.04 -4.53 4.25
C TYR A 71 -10.54 -5.74 5.05
N VAL A 72 -11.46 -6.33 5.81
CA VAL A 72 -11.28 -7.62 6.51
C VAL A 72 -12.40 -8.54 6.10
N LYS A 73 -12.03 -9.63 5.43
CA LYS A 73 -12.98 -10.64 4.98
C LYS A 73 -13.65 -11.34 6.17
N SER A 74 -14.99 -11.48 6.12
CA SER A 74 -15.74 -12.20 7.13
C SER A 74 -15.19 -13.63 7.32
N ASP A 75 -15.25 -14.13 8.55
CA ASP A 75 -14.80 -15.47 8.92
C ASP A 75 -13.29 -15.74 8.73
N THR A 76 -12.50 -14.70 8.52
CA THR A 76 -11.02 -14.79 8.53
C THR A 76 -10.42 -14.08 9.73
N LYS A 77 -9.21 -14.48 10.13
CA LYS A 77 -8.44 -13.74 11.12
C LYS A 77 -7.76 -12.55 10.45
N GLU A 78 -7.84 -11.39 11.08
CA GLU A 78 -7.10 -10.20 10.62
C GLU A 78 -5.60 -10.48 10.47
N ARG A 79 -5.03 -10.04 9.35
CA ARG A 79 -3.62 -10.19 9.02
C ARG A 79 -3.24 -9.25 7.90
N PHE A 80 -1.98 -8.88 7.82
CA PHE A 80 -1.45 -8.18 6.64
C PHE A 80 -1.13 -9.16 5.52
N GLY A 81 -1.34 -8.74 4.28
CA GLY A 81 -0.80 -9.37 3.09
C GLY A 81 0.53 -8.71 2.71
N LEU A 82 1.63 -9.45 2.79
CA LEU A 82 2.94 -8.98 2.37
C LEU A 82 3.26 -9.51 0.98
N VAL A 83 3.27 -8.63 0.01
CA VAL A 83 3.57 -9.00 -1.38
C VAL A 83 5.03 -9.40 -1.51
N THR A 84 5.30 -10.52 -2.19
CA THR A 84 6.64 -11.12 -2.29
C THR A 84 7.19 -11.21 -3.71
N ASP A 85 6.41 -10.81 -4.70
CA ASP A 85 6.84 -10.68 -6.09
C ASP A 85 6.87 -9.20 -6.53
N TYR A 86 7.72 -8.87 -7.48
CA TYR A 86 7.96 -7.51 -7.99
C TYR A 86 8.35 -6.48 -6.91
N VAL A 87 8.97 -6.93 -5.83
CA VAL A 87 9.40 -6.14 -4.66
C VAL A 87 10.85 -6.45 -4.29
N SER A 88 11.44 -5.64 -3.39
CA SER A 88 12.76 -5.89 -2.82
C SER A 88 12.67 -6.93 -1.70
N PRO A 89 13.30 -8.11 -1.82
CA PRO A 89 13.24 -9.13 -0.77
C PRO A 89 13.79 -8.66 0.58
N LYS A 90 14.82 -7.82 0.57
CA LYS A 90 15.42 -7.29 1.82
C LYS A 90 14.50 -6.30 2.53
N LEU A 91 13.83 -5.42 1.78
CA LEU A 91 12.87 -4.48 2.35
C LEU A 91 11.63 -5.21 2.85
N THR A 92 11.16 -6.22 2.11
CA THR A 92 10.04 -7.09 2.51
C THR A 92 10.34 -7.80 3.84
N GLN A 93 11.52 -8.41 3.99
CA GLN A 93 11.96 -9.02 5.25
C GLN A 93 12.03 -8.02 6.40
N PHE A 94 12.46 -6.79 6.13
CA PHE A 94 12.50 -5.74 7.15
C PHE A 94 11.09 -5.36 7.61
N LEU A 95 10.12 -5.21 6.71
CA LEU A 95 8.72 -4.93 7.07
C LEU A 95 8.10 -6.09 7.87
N GLU A 96 8.42 -7.33 7.55
CA GLU A 96 7.98 -8.50 8.33
C GLU A 96 8.53 -8.44 9.77
N LEU A 97 9.79 -8.02 9.94
CA LEU A 97 10.38 -7.82 11.25
C LEU A 97 9.67 -6.70 12.03
N LEU A 98 9.38 -5.57 11.38
CA LEU A 98 8.63 -4.47 12.00
C LEU A 98 7.22 -4.92 12.43
N ALA A 99 6.50 -5.59 11.55
CA ALA A 99 5.17 -6.11 11.89
C ALA A 99 5.20 -7.06 13.08
N LYS A 100 6.20 -7.93 13.16
CA LYS A 100 6.39 -8.85 14.30
C LYS A 100 6.62 -8.13 15.63
N HIS A 101 7.24 -6.96 15.61
CA HIS A 101 7.57 -6.21 16.84
C HIS A 101 6.52 -5.16 17.20
N TYR A 102 5.83 -4.58 16.24
CA TYR A 102 4.98 -3.41 16.44
C TYR A 102 3.50 -3.64 16.10
N SER A 103 3.13 -4.83 15.57
CA SER A 103 1.74 -5.14 15.26
C SER A 103 1.18 -6.25 16.16
N ASP A 104 -0.11 -6.18 16.40
CA ASP A 104 -0.91 -7.19 17.10
C ASP A 104 -1.53 -8.23 16.15
N ILE A 105 -1.36 -8.06 14.83
CA ILE A 105 -1.81 -9.03 13.82
C ILE A 105 -0.61 -9.57 13.03
N PRO A 106 -0.70 -10.83 12.54
CA PRO A 106 0.38 -11.43 11.77
C PRO A 106 0.47 -10.84 10.36
N MET A 107 1.65 -10.99 9.76
CA MET A 107 1.89 -10.75 8.35
C MET A 107 2.02 -12.08 7.61
N VAL A 108 1.36 -12.20 6.47
CA VAL A 108 1.30 -13.42 5.65
C VAL A 108 1.76 -13.09 4.23
N HIS A 109 2.61 -13.93 3.67
CA HIS A 109 3.11 -13.74 2.32
C HIS A 109 2.01 -14.00 1.28
N THR A 110 1.98 -13.15 0.27
CA THR A 110 1.09 -13.29 -0.89
C THR A 110 1.81 -12.95 -2.19
N LYS A 111 1.23 -13.29 -3.32
CA LYS A 111 1.73 -12.96 -4.66
C LYS A 111 0.60 -12.42 -5.52
N LEU A 112 0.91 -11.42 -6.30
CA LEU A 112 -0.03 -10.79 -7.23
C LEU A 112 0.19 -11.23 -8.68
N HIS A 113 1.38 -11.78 -8.98
CA HIS A 113 1.82 -12.27 -10.30
C HIS A 113 2.04 -11.16 -11.34
N TYR A 114 1.92 -9.88 -10.97
CA TYR A 114 2.21 -8.70 -11.77
C TYR A 114 2.57 -7.53 -10.88
N GLY A 115 3.06 -6.43 -11.45
CA GLY A 115 3.32 -5.20 -10.71
C GLY A 115 2.01 -4.42 -10.52
N ALA A 116 1.26 -4.77 -9.51
CA ALA A 116 -0.15 -4.46 -9.32
C ALA A 116 -0.43 -3.11 -8.67
N SER A 117 0.58 -2.33 -8.31
CA SER A 117 0.43 -0.99 -7.75
C SER A 117 1.69 -0.16 -7.96
N ASP A 118 1.70 1.08 -7.53
CA ASP A 118 2.72 2.11 -7.82
C ASP A 118 4.15 1.74 -7.40
N HIS A 119 4.33 0.80 -6.44
CA HIS A 119 5.65 0.24 -6.09
C HIS A 119 6.40 -0.34 -7.30
N ALA A 120 5.68 -0.84 -8.30
CA ALA A 120 6.28 -1.43 -9.49
C ALA A 120 7.05 -0.42 -10.34
N SER A 121 6.64 0.85 -10.35
CA SER A 121 7.37 1.91 -11.03
C SER A 121 8.76 2.12 -10.40
N TRP A 122 8.85 2.09 -9.08
CA TRP A 122 10.10 2.22 -8.32
C TRP A 122 10.98 1.00 -8.45
N THR A 123 10.40 -0.21 -8.37
CA THR A 123 11.14 -1.47 -8.61
C THR A 123 11.76 -1.50 -10.01
N ARG A 124 11.01 -1.07 -11.04
CA ARG A 124 11.52 -0.99 -12.43
C ARG A 124 12.71 -0.03 -12.58
N ALA A 125 12.73 1.04 -11.80
CA ALA A 125 13.85 1.98 -11.76
C ALA A 125 15.06 1.46 -10.97
N GLY A 126 14.96 0.30 -10.33
CA GLY A 126 16.02 -0.33 -9.55
C GLY A 126 16.09 0.13 -8.10
N TRP A 127 15.12 0.86 -7.61
CA TRP A 127 15.02 1.24 -6.19
C TRP A 127 14.28 0.18 -5.37
N PRO A 128 14.70 -0.06 -4.12
CA PRO A 128 14.00 -1.00 -3.26
C PRO A 128 12.58 -0.56 -3.00
N SER A 129 11.62 -1.38 -3.32
CA SER A 129 10.22 -1.16 -2.97
C SER A 129 9.60 -2.38 -2.28
N ALA A 130 8.57 -2.15 -1.49
CA ALA A 130 7.77 -3.17 -0.85
C ALA A 130 6.30 -2.77 -0.87
N PHE A 131 5.42 -3.77 -0.78
CA PHE A 131 3.99 -3.56 -0.78
C PHE A 131 3.32 -4.41 0.30
N VAL A 132 2.56 -3.73 1.16
CA VAL A 132 1.72 -4.35 2.20
C VAL A 132 0.28 -3.96 1.93
N MET A 133 -0.59 -4.96 1.87
CA MET A 133 -2.02 -4.79 1.62
C MET A 133 -2.86 -5.42 2.75
N GLU A 134 -4.15 -5.17 2.73
CA GLU A 134 -5.11 -5.52 3.78
C GLU A 134 -5.17 -6.99 4.16
N ALA A 135 -4.89 -7.88 3.22
CA ALA A 135 -4.96 -9.33 3.39
C ALA A 135 -4.12 -10.03 2.31
N PRO A 136 -3.89 -11.36 2.39
CA PRO A 136 -3.50 -12.12 1.21
C PRO A 136 -4.48 -11.93 0.06
N PHE A 137 -3.97 -11.91 -1.17
CA PHE A 137 -4.72 -11.55 -2.37
C PHE A 137 -6.08 -12.27 -2.51
N GLU A 138 -6.13 -13.55 -2.16
CA GLU A 138 -7.36 -14.37 -2.20
C GLU A 138 -8.44 -13.96 -1.19
N ASP A 139 -8.08 -13.14 -0.21
CA ASP A 139 -8.99 -12.65 0.83
C ASP A 139 -9.36 -11.17 0.64
N CYS A 140 -8.78 -10.48 -0.33
CA CYS A 140 -9.14 -9.10 -0.67
C CYS A 140 -10.51 -9.00 -1.33
N ASN A 141 -11.09 -7.79 -1.29
CA ASN A 141 -12.46 -7.53 -1.78
C ASN A 141 -12.52 -7.26 -3.30
N LEU A 142 -11.84 -8.07 -4.08
CA LEU A 142 -11.64 -7.87 -5.52
C LEU A 142 -12.93 -7.68 -6.35
N ARG A 143 -14.08 -8.17 -5.86
CA ARG A 143 -15.36 -8.05 -6.58
C ARG A 143 -16.04 -6.71 -6.37
N MET A 144 -15.67 -5.98 -5.32
CA MET A 144 -16.33 -4.72 -4.96
C MET A 144 -15.47 -3.51 -5.31
N ILE A 145 -14.17 -3.66 -5.33
CA ILE A 145 -13.25 -2.59 -5.67
C ILE A 145 -13.34 -2.23 -7.15
N HIS A 146 -13.09 -3.15 -8.05
CA HIS A 146 -13.26 -2.91 -9.48
C HIS A 146 -13.66 -4.16 -10.26
N VAL A 147 -14.26 -3.94 -11.44
CA VAL A 147 -14.59 -5.00 -12.38
C VAL A 147 -13.45 -5.09 -13.40
N CYS A 148 -12.75 -6.22 -13.41
CA CYS A 148 -11.84 -6.55 -14.51
C CYS A 148 -12.64 -6.81 -15.79
N VAL A 149 -12.85 -5.79 -16.58
CA VAL A 149 -13.22 -5.94 -17.99
C VAL A 149 -11.91 -5.93 -18.78
N PHE A 150 -11.77 -6.78 -19.76
CA PHE A 150 -10.55 -7.08 -20.52
C PHE A 150 -9.72 -5.87 -21.03
N VAL A 151 -10.14 -4.64 -20.80
CA VAL A 151 -9.52 -3.43 -21.34
C VAL A 151 -9.42 -2.26 -20.35
N SER A 152 -10.11 -2.30 -19.21
CA SER A 152 -10.00 -1.22 -18.19
C SER A 152 -10.41 -1.71 -16.80
N HIS A 153 -9.64 -1.35 -15.80
CA HIS A 153 -10.06 -1.46 -14.41
C HIS A 153 -11.01 -0.30 -14.12
N VAL A 154 -12.26 -0.61 -13.83
CA VAL A 154 -13.29 0.39 -13.52
C VAL A 154 -13.71 0.21 -12.08
N GLN A 155 -13.48 1.22 -11.28
CA GLN A 155 -13.94 1.27 -9.89
C GLN A 155 -15.45 1.06 -9.81
N THR A 156 -15.89 0.20 -8.90
CA THR A 156 -17.31 -0.04 -8.70
C THR A 156 -17.91 0.98 -7.73
N SER A 157 -19.20 1.25 -7.86
CA SER A 157 -19.94 2.06 -6.88
C SER A 157 -20.13 1.33 -5.53
N LEU A 158 -19.68 0.09 -5.42
CA LEU A 158 -19.81 -0.75 -4.24
C LEU A 158 -18.61 -0.63 -3.29
N ASP A 159 -17.48 -0.08 -3.76
CA ASP A 159 -16.34 0.21 -2.90
C ASP A 159 -16.62 1.44 -2.02
N ARG A 160 -17.16 1.19 -0.84
CA ARG A 160 -17.64 2.18 0.12
C ARG A 160 -17.20 1.83 1.53
N TYR A 161 -17.00 2.85 2.37
CA TYR A 161 -16.59 2.67 3.77
C TYR A 161 -17.68 2.06 4.68
N ASP A 162 -18.93 2.03 4.23
CA ASP A 162 -20.09 1.49 4.99
C ASP A 162 -20.46 0.05 4.60
N ILE A 163 -19.61 -0.65 3.87
CA ILE A 163 -19.80 -2.06 3.54
C ILE A 163 -19.35 -2.99 4.66
N PRO A 164 -19.94 -4.20 4.76
CA PRO A 164 -19.42 -5.22 5.66
C PRO A 164 -17.95 -5.53 5.37
N GLY A 165 -17.13 -5.52 6.42
CA GLY A 165 -15.70 -5.81 6.30
C GLY A 165 -14.81 -4.57 6.21
N PHE A 166 -15.30 -3.38 5.83
CA PHE A 166 -14.50 -2.17 5.92
C PHE A 166 -14.20 -1.83 7.39
N SER A 167 -12.92 -1.72 7.76
CA SER A 167 -12.47 -1.66 9.14
C SER A 167 -11.46 -0.54 9.38
N PHE A 168 -11.90 0.55 10.00
CA PHE A 168 -10.98 1.60 10.49
C PHE A 168 -9.95 1.10 11.52
N PRO A 169 -10.28 0.16 12.45
CA PRO A 169 -9.27 -0.46 13.30
C PRO A 169 -8.18 -1.20 12.52
N HIS A 170 -8.53 -1.86 11.41
CA HIS A 170 -7.55 -2.51 10.53
C HIS A 170 -6.65 -1.50 9.85
N LEU A 171 -7.22 -0.46 9.24
CA LEU A 171 -6.49 0.66 8.66
C LEU A 171 -5.51 1.31 9.67
N LEU A 172 -5.91 1.47 10.93
CA LEU A 172 -5.02 2.01 11.97
C LEU A 172 -3.79 1.14 12.21
N ARG A 173 -3.83 -0.16 11.93
CA ARG A 173 -2.66 -1.04 12.02
C ARG A 173 -1.62 -0.73 10.94
N PHE A 174 -2.08 -0.31 9.75
CA PHE A 174 -1.19 0.18 8.70
C PHE A 174 -0.52 1.51 9.07
N VAL A 175 -1.26 2.41 9.70
CA VAL A 175 -0.65 3.64 10.26
C VAL A 175 0.45 3.29 11.27
N LYS A 176 0.19 2.37 12.19
CA LYS A 176 1.20 1.93 13.18
C LYS A 176 2.41 1.28 12.52
N LEU A 177 2.20 0.43 11.52
CA LEU A 177 3.29 -0.20 10.76
C LEU A 177 4.14 0.84 10.04
N SER A 178 3.52 1.88 9.49
CA SER A 178 4.22 2.97 8.79
C SER A 178 5.02 3.87 9.73
N MET A 179 4.67 3.89 11.01
CA MET A 179 5.37 4.67 12.05
C MET A 179 6.49 3.88 12.72
N ALA A 180 6.57 2.57 12.52
CA ALA A 180 7.56 1.68 13.12
C ALA A 180 8.92 1.77 12.41
#